data_5fbb834a758aa2321fa05c6eceb33c3e
#
_entry.id   5fbb834a758aa2321fa05c6eceb33c3e
#
_cell.length_a   1.000
_cell.length_b   1.000
_cell.length_c   1.000
_cell.angle_alpha   90.00
_cell.angle_beta   90.00
_cell.angle_gamma   90.00
#
_symmetry.space_group_name_H-M   'P 1'
#
loop_
_entity.id
_entity.type
_entity.pdbx_description
1 polymer ?
#
loop_
_entity_poly.entity_id
_entity_poly.type
_entity_poly.pdbx_seq_one_letter_code
_entity_poly.pdbx_strand_id
1 'polypeptide(L)'
;MPNVVFVVGLGPGDPRFLTAQAQSALTQAEVLCGYTVYLDLVRPYFPDKLYYSTGMTKEIDRCRWALETARSGRAVALVCSGDAGVYGMASPLLELAEHFPDVTVEVVPGLTAALSGGAVLGAPLAHDFCVLSISDRLTPWEVIERRLAAAAMGDFCIALYNPSSKGRPDYLARAVRILLANGKAPGTVCGIVRNMGREGQESRVLTLAALETTPVDMFTTVFVGNAQTRQLSGRMVTPRGYRA
;
A
#
# COMPACT_ATOMS: atom_id res chain seq x y z
N MET A 1 6.40 14.60 -24.01
CA MET A 1 5.98 15.88 -23.42
C MET A 1 7.09 16.32 -22.49
N PRO A 2 7.75 17.41 -22.74
CA PRO A 2 8.77 17.92 -21.82
C PRO A 2 8.09 18.44 -20.56
N ASN A 3 8.80 18.42 -19.43
CA ASN A 3 8.39 18.94 -18.14
C ASN A 3 7.21 18.20 -17.48
N VAL A 4 7.19 16.86 -17.53
CA VAL A 4 6.14 16.07 -16.87
C VAL A 4 6.76 15.07 -15.89
N VAL A 5 6.14 14.93 -14.71
CA VAL A 5 6.37 13.85 -13.76
C VAL A 5 5.11 13.00 -13.64
N PHE A 6 5.18 11.77 -14.08
CA PHE A 6 4.17 10.74 -13.80
C PHE A 6 4.44 10.13 -12.42
N VAL A 7 3.50 10.21 -11.49
CA VAL A 7 3.61 9.45 -10.23
C VAL A 7 2.85 8.15 -10.40
N VAL A 8 3.58 7.07 -10.57
CA VAL A 8 3.02 5.81 -11.08
C VAL A 8 2.89 4.76 -9.98
N GLY A 9 1.67 4.31 -9.73
CA GLY A 9 1.39 3.12 -8.93
C GLY A 9 1.67 1.85 -9.73
N LEU A 10 2.64 1.05 -9.28
CA LEU A 10 3.06 -0.19 -9.96
C LEU A 10 2.16 -1.40 -9.63
N GLY A 11 1.19 -1.24 -8.74
CA GLY A 11 0.51 -2.38 -8.15
C GLY A 11 1.42 -3.20 -7.22
N PRO A 12 1.08 -4.47 -6.93
CA PRO A 12 1.78 -5.27 -5.93
C PRO A 12 3.16 -5.78 -6.37
N GLY A 13 3.46 -5.81 -7.66
CA GLY A 13 4.79 -6.17 -8.14
C GLY A 13 4.85 -7.00 -9.43
N ASP A 14 3.90 -7.88 -9.68
CA ASP A 14 3.80 -8.61 -10.95
C ASP A 14 3.30 -7.65 -12.06
N PRO A 15 3.92 -7.62 -13.25
CA PRO A 15 3.53 -6.74 -14.35
C PRO A 15 2.08 -6.96 -14.84
N ARG A 16 1.48 -8.12 -14.59
CA ARG A 16 0.06 -8.38 -14.87
C ARG A 16 -0.89 -7.48 -14.08
N PHE A 17 -0.41 -6.86 -13.01
CA PHE A 17 -1.15 -5.90 -12.18
C PHE A 17 -0.89 -4.44 -12.55
N LEU A 18 -0.02 -4.16 -13.53
CA LEU A 18 0.11 -2.82 -14.07
C LEU A 18 -1.17 -2.42 -14.81
N THR A 19 -1.69 -1.24 -14.48
CA THR A 19 -2.77 -0.67 -15.28
C THR A 19 -2.24 -0.30 -16.67
N ALA A 20 -3.10 -0.28 -17.68
CA ALA A 20 -2.72 0.19 -19.01
C ALA A 20 -2.18 1.63 -18.99
N GLN A 21 -2.73 2.48 -18.12
CA GLN A 21 -2.25 3.85 -17.92
C GLN A 21 -0.84 3.86 -17.30
N ALA A 22 -0.57 3.02 -16.29
CA ALA A 22 0.77 2.89 -15.70
C ALA A 22 1.79 2.44 -16.73
N GLN A 23 1.46 1.43 -17.54
CA GLN A 23 2.32 0.96 -18.61
C GLN A 23 2.61 2.07 -19.65
N SER A 24 1.58 2.83 -20.04
CA SER A 24 1.74 3.97 -20.95
C SER A 24 2.67 5.04 -20.38
N ALA A 25 2.47 5.44 -19.11
CA ALA A 25 3.29 6.44 -18.43
C ALA A 25 4.76 5.99 -18.32
N LEU A 26 5.01 4.72 -17.95
CA LEU A 26 6.36 4.16 -17.89
C LEU A 26 7.03 4.12 -19.28
N THR A 27 6.25 3.85 -20.33
CA THR A 27 6.75 3.85 -21.71
C THR A 27 7.12 5.26 -22.18
N GLN A 28 6.30 6.26 -21.85
CA GLN A 28 6.53 7.66 -22.22
C GLN A 28 7.69 8.30 -21.47
N ALA A 29 7.91 7.92 -20.22
CA ALA A 29 9.00 8.45 -19.39
C ALA A 29 10.37 8.08 -19.97
N GLU A 30 11.29 9.02 -19.96
CA GLU A 30 12.71 8.79 -20.30
C GLU A 30 13.49 8.24 -19.11
N VAL A 31 13.10 8.67 -17.90
CA VAL A 31 13.77 8.29 -16.66
C VAL A 31 12.75 7.70 -15.67
N LEU A 32 13.09 6.55 -15.11
CA LEU A 32 12.34 5.93 -14.02
C LEU A 32 13.07 6.21 -12.69
N CYS A 33 12.36 6.85 -11.78
CA CYS A 33 12.84 7.25 -10.47
C CYS A 33 12.08 6.52 -9.37
N GLY A 34 12.75 6.03 -8.33
CA GLY A 34 12.04 5.33 -7.27
C GLY A 34 12.95 4.76 -6.16
N TYR A 35 12.30 4.09 -5.20
CA TYR A 35 13.00 3.23 -4.27
C TYR A 35 13.59 2.03 -5.01
N THR A 36 14.84 1.66 -4.71
CA THR A 36 15.59 0.61 -5.43
C THR A 36 14.78 -0.66 -5.62
N VAL A 37 14.16 -1.20 -4.55
CA VAL A 37 13.36 -2.43 -4.62
C VAL A 37 12.17 -2.32 -5.59
N TYR A 38 11.59 -1.13 -5.76
CA TYR A 38 10.46 -0.93 -6.68
C TYR A 38 10.92 -0.78 -8.12
N LEU A 39 12.07 -0.15 -8.33
CA LEU A 39 12.68 -0.07 -9.66
C LEU A 39 13.10 -1.45 -10.16
N ASP A 40 13.59 -2.33 -9.29
CA ASP A 40 13.98 -3.69 -9.67
C ASP A 40 12.79 -4.54 -10.17
N LEU A 41 11.55 -4.22 -9.75
CA LEU A 41 10.34 -4.86 -10.25
C LEU A 41 10.03 -4.52 -11.71
N VAL A 42 10.40 -3.33 -12.17
CA VAL A 42 10.07 -2.85 -13.53
C VAL A 42 11.26 -2.88 -14.49
N ARG A 43 12.49 -2.92 -13.98
CA ARG A 43 13.70 -2.93 -14.79
C ARG A 43 13.73 -4.01 -15.88
N PRO A 44 13.30 -5.25 -15.66
CA PRO A 44 13.28 -6.28 -16.70
C PRO A 44 12.36 -5.96 -17.89
N TYR A 45 11.37 -5.11 -17.68
CA TYR A 45 10.35 -4.76 -18.69
C TYR A 45 10.62 -3.45 -19.41
N PHE A 46 11.51 -2.62 -18.86
CA PHE A 46 11.93 -1.33 -19.42
C PHE A 46 13.45 -1.18 -19.43
N PRO A 47 14.21 -2.11 -20.08
CA PRO A 47 15.67 -2.17 -19.95
C PRO A 47 16.38 -0.93 -20.51
N ASP A 48 15.78 -0.25 -21.48
CA ASP A 48 16.39 0.89 -22.21
C ASP A 48 16.17 2.25 -21.51
N LYS A 49 15.48 2.27 -20.35
CA LYS A 49 15.23 3.50 -19.60
C LYS A 49 16.43 3.89 -18.73
N LEU A 50 16.55 5.18 -18.46
CA LEU A 50 17.46 5.67 -17.44
C LEU A 50 16.84 5.44 -16.06
N TYR A 51 17.66 5.12 -15.07
CA TYR A 51 17.19 4.80 -13.71
C TYR A 51 17.87 5.69 -12.68
N TYR A 52 17.05 6.32 -11.83
CA TYR A 52 17.52 7.01 -10.63
C TYR A 52 16.93 6.35 -9.39
N SER A 53 17.77 5.68 -8.61
CA SER A 53 17.35 4.96 -7.41
C SER A 53 17.83 5.66 -6.14
N THR A 54 17.01 5.62 -5.10
CA THR A 54 17.39 6.07 -3.76
C THR A 54 16.98 5.03 -2.73
N GLY A 55 17.66 5.04 -1.57
CA GLY A 55 17.30 4.22 -0.41
C GLY A 55 16.01 4.67 0.27
N MET A 56 15.63 3.98 1.33
CA MET A 56 14.57 4.42 2.25
C MET A 56 14.91 5.78 2.88
N THR A 57 13.88 6.49 3.34
CA THR A 57 13.97 7.79 4.03
C THR A 57 14.45 8.94 3.15
N LYS A 58 14.45 8.75 1.84
CA LYS A 58 14.85 9.74 0.83
C LYS A 58 13.68 10.17 -0.06
N GLU A 59 12.47 10.17 0.51
CA GLU A 59 11.23 10.45 -0.23
C GLU A 59 11.25 11.88 -0.79
N ILE A 60 11.56 12.87 0.04
CA ILE A 60 11.61 14.29 -0.37
C ILE A 60 12.74 14.56 -1.38
N ASP A 61 13.93 14.02 -1.13
CA ASP A 61 15.07 14.14 -2.06
C ASP A 61 14.70 13.59 -3.45
N ARG A 62 14.02 12.44 -3.46
CA ARG A 62 13.52 11.78 -4.68
C ARG A 62 12.49 12.62 -5.42
N CYS A 63 11.51 13.20 -4.71
CA CYS A 63 10.51 14.09 -5.29
C CYS A 63 11.18 15.33 -5.91
N ARG A 64 12.07 15.98 -5.18
CA ARG A 64 12.82 17.15 -5.66
C ARG A 64 13.61 16.82 -6.93
N TRP A 65 14.36 15.73 -6.89
CA TRP A 65 15.14 15.28 -8.04
C TRP A 65 14.25 15.03 -9.28
N ALA A 66 13.07 14.39 -9.09
CA ALA A 66 12.14 14.14 -10.19
C ALA A 66 11.63 15.45 -10.82
N LEU A 67 11.26 16.43 -9.99
CA LEU A 67 10.77 17.73 -10.44
C LEU A 67 11.88 18.54 -11.15
N GLU A 68 13.09 18.56 -10.61
CA GLU A 68 14.25 19.23 -11.23
C GLU A 68 14.63 18.60 -12.57
N THR A 69 14.58 17.27 -12.65
CA THR A 69 14.84 16.53 -13.90
C THR A 69 13.77 16.82 -14.94
N ALA A 70 12.50 16.84 -14.54
CA ALA A 70 11.41 17.18 -15.45
C ALA A 70 11.52 18.63 -15.95
N ARG A 71 11.83 19.58 -15.05
CA ARG A 71 12.08 20.99 -15.43
C ARG A 71 13.22 21.16 -16.44
N SER A 72 14.17 20.22 -16.45
CA SER A 72 15.25 20.23 -17.48
C SER A 72 14.81 19.71 -18.85
N GLY A 73 13.52 19.39 -19.04
CA GLY A 73 12.94 19.00 -20.33
C GLY A 73 12.75 17.49 -20.50
N ARG A 74 12.93 16.66 -19.47
CA ARG A 74 12.74 15.21 -19.53
C ARG A 74 11.42 14.76 -18.96
N ALA A 75 10.81 13.73 -19.54
CA ALA A 75 9.68 13.03 -18.93
C ALA A 75 10.17 12.03 -17.86
N VAL A 76 9.68 12.15 -16.64
CA VAL A 76 10.07 11.33 -15.49
C VAL A 76 8.90 10.50 -14.99
N ALA A 77 9.10 9.21 -14.70
CA ALA A 77 8.16 8.42 -13.93
C ALA A 77 8.71 8.17 -12.51
N LEU A 78 8.03 8.73 -11.50
CA LEU A 78 8.28 8.44 -10.09
C LEU A 78 7.43 7.25 -9.66
N VAL A 79 8.06 6.10 -9.45
CA VAL A 79 7.34 4.84 -9.21
C VAL A 79 7.13 4.53 -7.73
N CYS A 80 5.95 3.99 -7.41
CA CYS A 80 5.54 3.53 -6.08
C CYS A 80 5.02 2.09 -6.17
N SER A 81 5.28 1.27 -5.15
CA SER A 81 4.53 0.02 -5.01
C SER A 81 3.07 0.30 -4.64
N GLY A 82 2.15 -0.53 -5.09
CA GLY A 82 0.72 -0.33 -4.86
C GLY A 82 0.16 0.84 -5.66
N ASP A 83 -0.50 1.76 -4.99
CA ASP A 83 -1.10 2.97 -5.56
C ASP A 83 -0.30 4.22 -5.17
N ALA A 84 -0.19 5.17 -6.09
CA ALA A 84 0.57 6.40 -5.87
C ALA A 84 -0.03 7.32 -4.80
N GLY A 85 -1.36 7.29 -4.62
CA GLY A 85 -2.12 8.11 -3.67
C GLY A 85 -2.37 7.44 -2.32
N VAL A 86 -2.18 6.10 -2.21
CA VAL A 86 -2.41 5.35 -0.97
C VAL A 86 -1.09 5.06 -0.27
N TYR A 87 -0.69 5.97 0.64
CA TYR A 87 0.63 5.95 1.33
C TYR A 87 1.82 5.95 0.36
N GLY A 88 1.60 6.41 -0.86
CA GLY A 88 2.59 6.51 -1.92
C GLY A 88 3.24 7.89 -2.02
N MET A 89 3.79 8.19 -3.18
CA MET A 89 4.59 9.40 -3.41
C MET A 89 3.80 10.57 -4.00
N ALA A 90 2.47 10.42 -4.26
CA ALA A 90 1.69 11.48 -4.89
C ALA A 90 1.59 12.73 -4.00
N SER A 91 1.23 12.57 -2.71
CA SER A 91 1.11 13.71 -1.79
C SER A 91 2.42 14.50 -1.66
N PRO A 92 3.57 13.93 -1.25
CA PRO A 92 4.79 14.72 -1.10
C PRO A 92 5.30 15.31 -2.41
N LEU A 93 5.03 14.68 -3.56
CA LEU A 93 5.41 15.26 -4.85
C LEU A 93 4.54 16.46 -5.20
N LEU A 94 3.21 16.35 -5.03
CA LEU A 94 2.27 17.45 -5.30
C LEU A 94 2.55 18.66 -4.40
N GLU A 95 2.84 18.44 -3.10
CA GLU A 95 3.22 19.50 -2.18
C GLU A 95 4.49 20.23 -2.63
N LEU A 96 5.51 19.49 -3.10
CA LEU A 96 6.74 20.10 -3.62
C LEU A 96 6.55 20.78 -4.98
N ALA A 97 5.63 20.28 -5.81
CA ALA A 97 5.37 20.80 -7.16
C ALA A 97 4.86 22.26 -7.17
N GLU A 98 4.30 22.74 -6.05
CA GLU A 98 3.96 24.16 -5.87
C GLU A 98 5.15 25.12 -6.11
N HIS A 99 6.38 24.62 -5.93
CA HIS A 99 7.60 25.37 -6.21
C HIS A 99 8.16 25.15 -7.64
N PHE A 100 7.44 24.41 -8.49
CA PHE A 100 7.83 24.05 -9.86
C PHE A 100 6.67 24.29 -10.83
N PRO A 101 6.20 25.55 -11.00
CA PRO A 101 5.00 25.85 -11.78
C PRO A 101 5.10 25.46 -13.27
N ASP A 102 6.33 25.26 -13.77
CA ASP A 102 6.60 24.85 -15.16
C ASP A 102 6.59 23.33 -15.36
N VAL A 103 6.35 22.55 -14.29
CA VAL A 103 6.33 21.08 -14.32
C VAL A 103 4.90 20.59 -14.12
N THR A 104 4.42 19.77 -15.06
CA THR A 104 3.14 19.08 -14.90
C THR A 104 3.31 17.81 -14.08
N VAL A 105 2.44 17.58 -13.11
CA VAL A 105 2.38 16.34 -12.35
C VAL A 105 1.13 15.57 -12.73
N GLU A 106 1.30 14.31 -13.15
CA GLU A 106 0.20 13.40 -13.45
C GLU A 106 0.24 12.21 -12.47
N VAL A 107 -0.83 12.03 -11.70
CA VAL A 107 -0.96 10.89 -10.77
C VAL A 107 -1.62 9.72 -11.50
N VAL A 108 -0.90 8.62 -11.59
CA VAL A 108 -1.31 7.40 -12.30
C VAL A 108 -1.64 6.32 -11.28
N PRO A 109 -2.91 5.87 -11.21
CA PRO A 109 -3.35 4.92 -10.19
C PRO A 109 -2.75 3.53 -10.38
N GLY A 110 -2.60 2.80 -9.27
CA GLY A 110 -2.19 1.40 -9.23
C GLY A 110 -3.07 0.57 -8.29
N LEU A 111 -2.90 -0.75 -8.32
CA LEU A 111 -3.60 -1.64 -7.41
C LEU A 111 -2.97 -1.59 -6.02
N THR A 112 -3.62 -0.90 -5.10
CA THR A 112 -3.18 -0.85 -3.69
C THR A 112 -3.24 -2.22 -3.01
N ALA A 113 -2.41 -2.42 -2.01
CA ALA A 113 -2.30 -3.66 -1.25
C ALA A 113 -3.63 -4.12 -0.62
N ALA A 114 -4.52 -3.20 -0.25
CA ALA A 114 -5.85 -3.55 0.26
C ALA A 114 -6.65 -4.34 -0.78
N LEU A 115 -6.70 -3.88 -2.03
CA LEU A 115 -7.48 -4.53 -3.08
C LEU A 115 -6.82 -5.82 -3.57
N SER A 116 -5.51 -5.77 -3.86
CA SER A 116 -4.79 -6.93 -4.36
C SER A 116 -4.67 -8.05 -3.31
N GLY A 117 -4.41 -7.73 -2.05
CA GLY A 117 -4.38 -8.71 -0.96
C GLY A 117 -5.77 -9.23 -0.59
N GLY A 118 -6.78 -8.37 -0.65
CA GLY A 118 -8.18 -8.78 -0.50
C GLY A 118 -8.56 -9.86 -1.51
N ALA A 119 -8.16 -9.70 -2.77
CA ALA A 119 -8.41 -10.69 -3.83
C ALA A 119 -7.69 -12.02 -3.57
N VAL A 120 -6.47 -12.00 -3.02
CA VAL A 120 -5.74 -13.23 -2.62
C VAL A 120 -6.49 -13.98 -1.51
N LEU A 121 -7.04 -13.27 -0.53
CA LEU A 121 -7.79 -13.87 0.58
C LEU A 121 -9.21 -14.29 0.21
N GLY A 122 -9.80 -13.69 -0.81
CA GLY A 122 -11.19 -13.93 -1.24
C GLY A 122 -11.96 -12.63 -1.43
N ALA A 123 -12.87 -12.31 -0.52
CA ALA A 123 -13.68 -11.08 -0.55
C ALA A 123 -13.85 -10.45 0.86
N PRO A 124 -12.74 -10.10 1.55
CA PRO A 124 -12.81 -9.55 2.92
C PRO A 124 -13.38 -8.13 2.97
N LEU A 125 -13.30 -7.38 1.86
CA LEU A 125 -13.64 -5.96 1.77
C LEU A 125 -14.96 -5.71 1.00
N ALA A 126 -15.85 -6.70 0.98
CA ALA A 126 -17.11 -6.59 0.24
C ALA A 126 -18.19 -5.74 0.96
N HIS A 127 -17.94 -5.29 2.17
CA HIS A 127 -18.72 -4.32 2.95
C HIS A 127 -17.87 -3.08 3.24
N ASP A 128 -18.37 -2.17 4.08
CA ASP A 128 -17.60 -0.95 4.43
C ASP A 128 -16.25 -1.29 5.06
N PHE A 129 -15.22 -0.65 4.59
CA PHE A 129 -13.85 -0.90 5.04
C PHE A 129 -13.03 0.38 5.17
N CYS A 130 -11.99 0.31 5.96
CA CYS A 130 -10.99 1.36 6.06
C CYS A 130 -9.57 0.81 5.87
N VAL A 131 -8.68 1.70 5.43
CA VAL A 131 -7.24 1.44 5.28
C VAL A 131 -6.50 2.27 6.32
N LEU A 132 -5.71 1.62 7.17
CA LEU A 132 -4.95 2.28 8.24
C LEU A 132 -3.48 1.86 8.17
N SER A 133 -2.58 2.85 8.20
CA SER A 133 -1.16 2.59 8.44
C SER A 133 -0.90 2.62 9.95
N ILE A 134 -0.21 1.59 10.47
CA ILE A 134 0.22 1.56 11.86
C ILE A 134 1.67 1.96 12.04
N SER A 135 2.25 2.67 11.06
CA SER A 135 3.57 3.28 11.17
C SER A 135 3.49 4.65 11.84
N ASP A 136 4.23 4.84 12.93
CA ASP A 136 4.32 6.11 13.67
C ASP A 136 5.38 7.08 13.14
N ARG A 137 5.95 6.83 11.97
CA ARG A 137 7.02 7.68 11.40
C ARG A 137 6.55 9.10 11.10
N LEU A 138 5.32 9.25 10.62
CA LEU A 138 4.74 10.53 10.21
C LEU A 138 3.44 10.84 10.97
N THR A 139 2.93 9.89 11.75
CA THR A 139 1.67 10.03 12.49
C THR A 139 1.91 9.59 13.93
N PRO A 140 1.68 10.44 14.95
CA PRO A 140 1.82 10.06 16.34
C PRO A 140 0.97 8.81 16.68
N TRP A 141 1.51 7.95 17.58
CA TRP A 141 0.84 6.69 17.92
C TRP A 141 -0.56 6.89 18.50
N GLU A 142 -0.77 7.92 19.28
CA GLU A 142 -2.07 8.27 19.88
C GLU A 142 -3.15 8.57 18.81
N VAL A 143 -2.74 9.07 17.64
CA VAL A 143 -3.63 9.29 16.50
C VAL A 143 -3.97 7.95 15.84
N ILE A 144 -3.00 7.06 15.69
CA ILE A 144 -3.20 5.70 15.16
C ILE A 144 -4.15 4.92 16.08
N GLU A 145 -3.93 4.97 17.38
CA GLU A 145 -4.76 4.31 18.39
C GLU A 145 -6.23 4.76 18.31
N ARG A 146 -6.47 6.07 18.25
CA ARG A 146 -7.84 6.60 18.09
C ARG A 146 -8.51 6.11 16.80
N ARG A 147 -7.75 6.03 15.69
CA ARG A 147 -8.28 5.52 14.40
C ARG A 147 -8.62 4.04 14.48
N LEU A 148 -7.76 3.22 15.11
CA LEU A 148 -8.01 1.80 15.34
C LEU A 148 -9.25 1.59 16.22
N ALA A 149 -9.39 2.35 17.32
CA ALA A 149 -10.54 2.29 18.20
C ALA A 149 -11.84 2.65 17.46
N ALA A 150 -11.83 3.74 16.69
CA ALA A 150 -13.00 4.17 15.91
C ALA A 150 -13.39 3.12 14.85
N ALA A 151 -12.41 2.53 14.16
CA ALA A 151 -12.65 1.47 13.17
C ALA A 151 -13.23 0.19 13.82
N ALA A 152 -12.79 -0.15 15.04
CA ALA A 152 -13.33 -1.27 15.79
C ALA A 152 -14.78 -1.02 16.24
N MET A 153 -15.05 0.15 16.83
CA MET A 153 -16.40 0.55 17.27
C MET A 153 -17.40 0.65 16.11
N GLY A 154 -16.95 1.13 14.94
CA GLY A 154 -17.76 1.20 13.72
C GLY A 154 -17.93 -0.16 13.02
N ASP A 155 -17.32 -1.20 13.52
CA ASP A 155 -17.29 -2.56 12.95
C ASP A 155 -16.86 -2.61 11.48
N PHE A 156 -15.94 -1.75 11.07
CA PHE A 156 -15.35 -1.79 9.72
C PHE A 156 -14.52 -3.04 9.51
N CYS A 157 -14.48 -3.51 8.25
CA CYS A 157 -13.34 -4.31 7.79
C CYS A 157 -12.11 -3.41 7.70
N ILE A 158 -10.93 -3.89 8.10
CA ILE A 158 -9.74 -3.04 8.19
C ILE A 158 -8.59 -3.67 7.41
N ALA A 159 -7.96 -2.89 6.53
CA ALA A 159 -6.67 -3.24 5.93
C ALA A 159 -5.55 -2.46 6.65
N LEU A 160 -4.66 -3.17 7.36
CA LEU A 160 -3.54 -2.58 8.09
C LEU A 160 -2.27 -2.63 7.24
N TYR A 161 -1.69 -1.46 7.03
CA TYR A 161 -0.42 -1.28 6.32
C TYR A 161 0.72 -1.03 7.31
N ASN A 162 1.95 -1.41 6.90
CA ASN A 162 3.16 -1.24 7.69
C ASN A 162 3.07 -1.90 9.08
N PRO A 163 2.64 -3.18 9.17
CA PRO A 163 2.34 -3.84 10.44
C PRO A 163 3.57 -4.07 11.31
N SER A 164 4.78 -4.06 10.72
CA SER A 164 6.04 -4.25 11.44
C SER A 164 7.22 -3.66 10.69
N SER A 165 8.28 -3.34 11.43
CA SER A 165 9.61 -3.01 10.90
C SER A 165 10.68 -3.36 11.96
N LYS A 166 11.98 -3.27 11.58
CA LYS A 166 13.10 -3.55 12.54
C LYS A 166 13.02 -2.76 13.83
N GLY A 167 12.55 -1.51 13.79
CA GLY A 167 12.40 -0.64 14.97
C GLY A 167 11.02 -0.74 15.65
N ARG A 168 10.09 -1.55 15.13
CA ARG A 168 8.67 -1.61 15.54
C ARG A 168 8.10 -3.02 15.39
N PRO A 169 8.67 -4.01 16.09
CA PRO A 169 8.25 -5.42 15.96
C PRO A 169 6.92 -5.71 16.64
N ASP A 170 6.50 -4.88 17.62
CA ASP A 170 5.32 -5.07 18.48
C ASP A 170 4.07 -4.33 18.01
N TYR A 171 4.15 -3.54 16.93
CA TYR A 171 3.04 -2.64 16.53
C TYR A 171 1.79 -3.40 16.12
N LEU A 172 1.90 -4.55 15.47
CA LEU A 172 0.73 -5.39 15.18
C LEU A 172 0.07 -5.88 16.48
N ALA A 173 0.83 -6.37 17.44
CA ALA A 173 0.30 -6.84 18.73
C ALA A 173 -0.41 -5.69 19.48
N ARG A 174 0.18 -4.48 19.48
CA ARG A 174 -0.47 -3.29 20.06
C ARG A 174 -1.77 -2.95 19.36
N ALA A 175 -1.80 -2.96 18.02
CA ALA A 175 -3.00 -2.72 17.24
C ALA A 175 -4.10 -3.75 17.54
N VAL A 176 -3.76 -5.04 17.62
CA VAL A 176 -4.70 -6.11 17.98
C VAL A 176 -5.32 -5.89 19.36
N ARG A 177 -4.53 -5.53 20.38
CA ARG A 177 -5.04 -5.23 21.73
C ARG A 177 -6.02 -4.05 21.72
N ILE A 178 -5.73 -3.00 20.94
CA ILE A 178 -6.64 -1.85 20.79
C ILE A 178 -7.96 -2.29 20.16
N LEU A 179 -7.91 -3.10 19.09
CA LEU A 179 -9.11 -3.62 18.42
C LEU A 179 -9.96 -4.47 19.36
N LEU A 180 -9.33 -5.37 20.13
CA LEU A 180 -10.00 -6.20 21.14
C LEU A 180 -10.65 -5.36 22.26
N ALA A 181 -9.92 -4.36 22.77
CA ALA A 181 -10.42 -3.46 23.82
C ALA A 181 -11.59 -2.58 23.36
N ASN A 182 -11.77 -2.40 22.03
CA ASN A 182 -12.82 -1.55 21.45
C ASN A 182 -13.89 -2.33 20.68
N GLY A 183 -14.13 -3.60 21.03
CA GLY A 183 -15.31 -4.35 20.62
C GLY A 183 -15.11 -5.42 19.55
N LYS A 184 -13.94 -5.55 18.93
CA LYS A 184 -13.67 -6.68 18.05
C LYS A 184 -13.55 -7.98 18.86
N ALA A 185 -14.22 -9.03 18.44
CA ALA A 185 -14.17 -10.32 19.15
C ALA A 185 -12.84 -11.04 18.91
N PRO A 186 -12.30 -11.81 19.89
CA PRO A 186 -11.08 -12.61 19.70
C PRO A 186 -11.15 -13.57 18.51
N GLY A 187 -12.36 -14.08 18.21
CA GLY A 187 -12.65 -14.97 17.09
C GLY A 187 -12.87 -14.27 15.75
N THR A 188 -12.78 -12.92 15.67
CA THR A 188 -12.92 -12.19 14.40
C THR A 188 -11.97 -12.76 13.36
N VAL A 189 -12.50 -13.09 12.18
CA VAL A 189 -11.71 -13.65 11.08
C VAL A 189 -10.77 -12.57 10.53
N CYS A 190 -9.51 -12.91 10.45
CA CYS A 190 -8.44 -12.07 9.94
C CYS A 190 -7.69 -12.78 8.80
N GLY A 191 -6.93 -12.04 8.03
CA GLY A 191 -6.06 -12.56 6.99
C GLY A 191 -4.75 -11.81 6.94
N ILE A 192 -3.69 -12.48 6.51
CA ILE A 192 -2.41 -11.86 6.18
C ILE A 192 -2.02 -12.24 4.77
N VAL A 193 -1.43 -11.31 4.03
CA VAL A 193 -0.82 -11.58 2.73
C VAL A 193 0.57 -10.94 2.73
N ARG A 194 1.58 -11.76 2.49
CA ARG A 194 2.99 -11.37 2.40
C ARG A 194 3.46 -11.48 0.96
N ASN A 195 4.37 -10.61 0.52
CA ASN A 195 4.96 -10.58 -0.82
C ASN A 195 3.93 -10.68 -1.96
N MET A 196 2.82 -10.02 -1.79
CA MET A 196 1.69 -10.00 -2.71
C MET A 196 2.13 -9.65 -4.13
N GLY A 197 1.78 -10.50 -5.13
CA GLY A 197 2.18 -10.32 -6.51
C GLY A 197 3.70 -10.42 -6.74
N ARG A 198 4.44 -11.09 -5.86
CA ARG A 198 5.90 -11.28 -5.95
C ARG A 198 6.26 -12.73 -5.68
N GLU A 199 7.50 -13.08 -5.98
CA GLU A 199 8.03 -14.39 -5.59
C GLU A 199 7.93 -14.58 -4.07
N GLY A 200 7.55 -15.79 -3.64
CA GLY A 200 7.31 -16.10 -2.24
C GLY A 200 6.04 -15.47 -1.67
N GLN A 201 5.00 -15.24 -2.51
CA GLN A 201 3.69 -14.83 -2.01
C GLN A 201 3.12 -15.89 -1.07
N GLU A 202 2.74 -15.46 0.13
CA GLU A 202 2.11 -16.28 1.16
C GLU A 202 0.82 -15.63 1.65
N SER A 203 -0.19 -16.45 1.98
CA SER A 203 -1.41 -15.96 2.60
C SER A 203 -1.91 -16.92 3.66
N ARG A 204 -2.55 -16.39 4.70
CA ARG A 204 -3.15 -17.20 5.76
C ARG A 204 -4.39 -16.51 6.31
N VAL A 205 -5.44 -17.30 6.55
CA VAL A 205 -6.62 -16.88 7.32
C VAL A 205 -6.47 -17.39 8.75
N LEU A 206 -6.77 -16.54 9.73
CA LEU A 206 -6.58 -16.79 11.15
C LEU A 206 -7.59 -15.96 11.98
N THR A 207 -7.58 -16.07 13.29
CA THR A 207 -8.39 -15.24 14.19
C THR A 207 -7.63 -14.00 14.66
N LEU A 208 -8.35 -12.99 15.15
CA LEU A 208 -7.76 -11.78 15.71
C LEU A 208 -6.87 -12.11 16.92
N ALA A 209 -7.27 -13.06 17.78
CA ALA A 209 -6.45 -13.51 18.90
C ALA A 209 -5.13 -14.13 18.41
N ALA A 210 -5.17 -14.97 17.38
CA ALA A 210 -3.96 -15.57 16.81
C ALA A 210 -3.06 -14.53 16.12
N LEU A 211 -3.64 -13.48 15.59
CA LEU A 211 -2.91 -12.40 14.91
C LEU A 211 -1.96 -11.66 15.87
N GLU A 212 -2.30 -11.56 17.18
CA GLU A 212 -1.48 -10.84 18.17
C GLU A 212 -0.04 -11.37 18.26
N THR A 213 0.15 -12.68 18.09
CA THR A 213 1.47 -13.33 18.18
C THR A 213 2.02 -13.75 16.83
N THR A 214 1.32 -13.40 15.73
CA THR A 214 1.75 -13.79 14.39
C THR A 214 2.91 -12.90 13.92
N PRO A 215 4.07 -13.48 13.55
CA PRO A 215 5.17 -12.71 12.99
C PRO A 215 4.79 -12.15 11.62
N VAL A 216 5.07 -10.86 11.41
CA VAL A 216 4.86 -10.14 10.16
C VAL A 216 6.05 -9.23 9.88
N ASP A 217 6.19 -8.81 8.63
CA ASP A 217 7.22 -7.89 8.19
C ASP A 217 6.62 -6.69 7.41
N MET A 218 7.47 -5.83 6.90
CA MET A 218 7.06 -4.65 6.11
C MET A 218 6.44 -4.99 4.75
N PHE A 219 6.54 -6.23 4.29
CA PHE A 219 5.95 -6.72 3.03
C PHE A 219 4.61 -7.43 3.26
N THR A 220 4.11 -7.38 4.48
CA THR A 220 2.84 -7.99 4.89
C THR A 220 1.74 -6.94 4.95
N THR A 221 0.57 -7.26 4.40
CA THR A 221 -0.67 -6.54 4.63
C THR A 221 -1.60 -7.40 5.46
N VAL A 222 -2.19 -6.80 6.50
CA VAL A 222 -3.08 -7.50 7.44
C VAL A 222 -4.52 -7.05 7.19
N PHE A 223 -5.44 -8.01 7.22
CA PHE A 223 -6.87 -7.79 7.07
C PHE A 223 -7.59 -8.24 8.33
N VAL A 224 -8.41 -7.36 8.88
CA VAL A 224 -9.28 -7.68 10.03
C VAL A 224 -10.72 -7.56 9.55
N GLY A 225 -11.50 -8.61 9.72
CA GLY A 225 -12.90 -8.65 9.34
C GLY A 225 -13.81 -7.84 10.27
N ASN A 226 -15.08 -7.77 9.90
CA ASN A 226 -16.15 -7.30 10.77
C ASN A 226 -16.88 -8.48 11.44
N ALA A 227 -17.92 -8.20 12.22
CA ALA A 227 -18.71 -9.21 12.94
C ALA A 227 -19.37 -10.26 12.02
N GLN A 228 -19.55 -9.95 10.73
CA GLN A 228 -20.16 -10.86 9.76
C GLN A 228 -19.14 -11.64 8.92
N THR A 229 -17.84 -11.29 8.99
CA THR A 229 -16.79 -11.95 8.23
C THR A 229 -16.66 -13.41 8.63
N ARG A 230 -16.57 -14.28 7.64
CA ARG A 230 -16.48 -15.75 7.82
C ARG A 230 -15.34 -16.32 7.00
N GLN A 231 -14.86 -17.47 7.44
CA GLN A 231 -13.97 -18.30 6.63
C GLN A 231 -14.84 -19.32 5.86
N LEU A 232 -14.83 -19.24 4.53
CA LEU A 232 -15.57 -20.13 3.65
C LEU A 232 -14.59 -20.83 2.69
N SER A 233 -14.50 -22.15 2.77
CA SER A 233 -13.57 -22.94 1.95
C SER A 233 -12.14 -22.40 1.93
N GLY A 234 -11.62 -22.04 3.12
CA GLY A 234 -10.28 -21.48 3.28
C GLY A 234 -10.14 -19.98 2.94
N ARG A 235 -11.18 -19.33 2.45
CA ARG A 235 -11.20 -17.91 2.05
C ARG A 235 -11.82 -17.03 3.11
N MET A 236 -11.36 -15.79 3.20
CA MET A 236 -11.93 -14.74 4.03
C MET A 236 -13.03 -14.01 3.25
N VAL A 237 -14.26 -14.05 3.73
CA VAL A 237 -15.43 -13.47 3.05
C VAL A 237 -16.26 -12.64 4.03
N THR A 238 -16.53 -11.39 3.66
CA THR A 238 -17.49 -10.53 4.35
C THR A 238 -18.77 -10.46 3.52
N PRO A 239 -19.91 -11.02 4.01
CA PRO A 239 -21.16 -11.03 3.25
C PRO A 239 -21.72 -9.62 3.08
N ARG A 240 -22.36 -9.36 1.94
CA ARG A 240 -23.11 -8.11 1.70
C ARG A 240 -24.55 -8.15 2.21
N GLY A 241 -24.99 -9.30 2.72
CA GLY A 241 -26.35 -9.47 3.22
C GLY A 241 -27.39 -9.87 2.17
N TYR A 242 -26.98 -10.30 0.97
CA TYR A 242 -27.91 -10.91 0.02
C TYR A 242 -28.53 -12.17 0.62
N ARG A 243 -29.84 -12.32 0.48
CA ARG A 243 -30.57 -13.55 0.82
C ARG A 243 -30.55 -14.45 -0.43
N ALA A 244 -29.98 -15.66 -0.29
CA ALA A 244 -30.05 -16.72 -1.30
C ALA A 244 -31.36 -17.49 -1.17
#